data_63f2713181e738cfe8a1a4e1a235d07c
#
_entry.id   63f2713181e738cfe8a1a4e1a235d07c
#
_cell.length_a   1.000
_cell.length_b   1.000
_cell.length_c   1.000
_cell.angle_alpha   90.00
_cell.angle_beta   90.00
_cell.angle_gamma   90.00
#
_symmetry.space_group_name_H-M   'P 1'
#
loop_
_entity.id
_entity.type
_entity.pdbx_description
1 polymer ?
#
loop_
_entity_poly.entity_id
_entity_poly.type
_entity_poly.pdbx_seq_one_letter_code
_entity_poly.pdbx_strand_id
1 'polypeptide(L)'
;MVKQRKTHLAVFIQTFVFTTSGQIEQVQLNNFMPSFDVGTNPNELQIFIPGEYEINYMIRIAPVETPDQTISAGVRQNGSFIDSTLQYSTLSTTDVTVLQGSVIEFLSGTVDLAFLSTDTAALNLTPLTNATLTVERVSPFR
;
A
#
# COMPACT_ATOMS: atom_id res chain seq x y z
N MET A 1 -16.20 -8.33 -21.89
CA MET A 1 -14.86 -8.57 -21.36
C MET A 1 -14.83 -8.40 -19.86
N VAL A 2 -14.16 -9.30 -19.17
CA VAL A 2 -14.05 -9.25 -17.70
C VAL A 2 -12.75 -8.55 -17.33
N LYS A 3 -12.85 -7.55 -16.47
CA LYS A 3 -11.66 -6.87 -15.96
C LYS A 3 -11.03 -7.69 -14.85
N GLN A 4 -9.71 -7.77 -14.88
CA GLN A 4 -8.94 -8.39 -13.82
C GLN A 4 -8.73 -7.36 -12.72
N ARG A 5 -9.45 -7.53 -11.63
CA ARG A 5 -9.37 -6.61 -10.51
C ARG A 5 -9.15 -7.38 -9.23
N LYS A 6 -8.19 -6.95 -8.45
CA LYS A 6 -7.89 -7.54 -7.15
C LYS A 6 -7.75 -6.43 -6.13
N THR A 7 -8.37 -6.62 -4.98
CA THR A 7 -8.30 -5.67 -3.89
C THR A 7 -7.97 -6.40 -2.61
N HIS A 8 -6.95 -5.94 -1.93
CA HIS A 8 -6.64 -6.34 -0.56
C HIS A 8 -6.78 -5.13 0.33
N LEU A 9 -7.21 -5.35 1.56
CA LEU A 9 -7.37 -4.27 2.50
C LEU A 9 -7.03 -4.72 3.91
N ALA A 10 -6.84 -3.77 4.78
CA ALA A 10 -6.59 -4.01 6.20
C ALA A 10 -7.66 -3.33 7.01
N VAL A 11 -8.13 -4.02 8.06
CA VAL A 11 -9.21 -3.53 8.91
C VAL A 11 -8.81 -3.57 10.38
N PHE A 12 -7.54 -3.74 10.69
CA PHE A 12 -7.08 -3.83 12.07
C PHE A 12 -5.96 -2.82 12.33
N ILE A 13 -5.77 -2.48 13.60
CA ILE A 13 -4.74 -1.53 13.98
C ILE A 13 -3.38 -2.17 13.79
N GLN A 14 -2.48 -1.45 13.14
CA GLN A 14 -1.10 -1.86 12.94
C GLN A 14 -0.20 -0.77 13.49
N THR A 15 0.87 -1.19 14.16
CA THR A 15 1.85 -0.28 14.75
C THR A 15 3.16 -0.44 14.02
N PHE A 16 3.80 0.69 13.70
CA PHE A 16 5.08 0.70 13.02
C PHE A 16 6.04 1.59 13.78
N VAL A 17 7.26 1.10 13.98
CA VAL A 17 8.32 1.88 14.62
C VAL A 17 9.52 1.84 13.69
N PHE A 18 10.02 3.02 13.34
CA PHE A 18 11.17 3.18 12.47
C PHE A 18 12.28 3.84 13.27
N THR A 19 13.45 3.26 13.24
CA THR A 19 14.60 3.74 14.03
C THR A 19 15.68 4.35 13.15
N THR A 20 15.63 4.13 11.85
CA THR A 20 16.62 4.68 10.91
C THR A 20 15.92 5.06 9.62
N SER A 21 16.58 5.92 8.84
CA SER A 21 16.14 6.22 7.48
C SER A 21 16.34 5.00 6.60
N GLY A 22 15.44 4.80 5.64
CA GLY A 22 15.55 3.73 4.64
C GLY A 22 15.02 2.38 5.11
N GLN A 23 14.42 2.31 6.28
CA GLN A 23 13.82 1.09 6.78
C GLN A 23 12.50 0.84 6.05
N ILE A 24 12.27 -0.42 5.66
CA ILE A 24 11.07 -0.80 4.92
C ILE A 24 10.24 -1.72 5.79
N GLU A 25 8.93 -1.41 5.92
CA GLU A 25 7.99 -2.25 6.66
C GLU A 25 6.75 -2.48 5.81
N GLN A 26 6.43 -3.74 5.58
CA GLN A 26 5.25 -4.11 4.79
C GLN A 26 3.98 -3.78 5.58
N VAL A 27 3.00 -3.20 4.89
CA VAL A 27 1.66 -3.03 5.45
C VAL A 27 0.93 -4.36 5.27
N GLN A 28 0.37 -4.87 6.36
CA GLN A 28 -0.37 -6.12 6.30
C GLN A 28 -1.78 -5.87 5.79
N LEU A 29 -2.17 -6.68 4.81
CA LEU A 29 -3.49 -6.57 4.18
C LEU A 29 -4.20 -7.91 4.43
N ASN A 30 -4.80 -8.03 5.61
CA ASN A 30 -5.29 -9.31 6.10
C ASN A 30 -6.70 -9.66 5.59
N ASN A 31 -7.34 -8.74 4.89
CA ASN A 31 -8.65 -8.97 4.28
C ASN A 31 -8.55 -8.74 2.79
N PHE A 32 -9.09 -9.66 2.01
CA PHE A 32 -9.14 -9.44 0.57
C PHE A 32 -10.58 -9.62 0.10
N MET A 33 -10.94 -8.76 -0.85
CA MET A 33 -12.24 -8.84 -1.46
C MET A 33 -12.31 -10.08 -2.33
N PRO A 34 -13.47 -10.67 -2.50
CA PRO A 34 -13.60 -11.82 -3.37
C PRO A 34 -13.03 -11.53 -4.74
N SER A 35 -12.19 -12.40 -5.21
CA SER A 35 -11.62 -12.31 -6.53
C SER A 35 -11.45 -13.72 -7.06
N PHE A 36 -11.29 -13.85 -8.36
CA PHE A 36 -11.12 -15.14 -8.97
C PHE A 36 -9.76 -15.74 -8.64
N ASP A 37 -8.80 -14.89 -8.34
CA ASP A 37 -7.45 -15.34 -8.05
C ASP A 37 -7.25 -15.29 -6.57
N VAL A 38 -7.24 -16.43 -5.95
CA VAL A 38 -7.06 -16.53 -4.53
C VAL A 38 -5.57 -16.64 -4.29
N GLY A 39 -4.95 -15.52 -3.98
CA GLY A 39 -3.58 -15.56 -3.53
C GLY A 39 -3.51 -16.24 -2.18
N THR A 40 -2.44 -16.97 -1.95
CA THR A 40 -2.25 -17.66 -0.68
C THR A 40 -1.71 -16.72 0.38
N ASN A 41 -1.18 -15.57 -0.01
CA ASN A 41 -0.62 -14.59 0.91
C ASN A 41 -1.50 -13.34 0.89
N PRO A 42 -2.23 -13.06 1.98
CA PRO A 42 -3.13 -11.89 2.00
C PRO A 42 -2.39 -10.56 1.97
N ASN A 43 -1.12 -10.52 2.34
CA ASN A 43 -0.36 -9.28 2.35
C ASN A 43 0.17 -8.88 0.99
N GLU A 44 0.03 -9.76 0.00
CA GLU A 44 0.51 -9.52 -1.35
C GLU A 44 -0.58 -9.87 -2.36
N LEU A 45 -0.61 -9.10 -3.43
CA LEU A 45 -1.40 -9.46 -4.60
C LEU A 45 -0.51 -10.22 -5.57
N GLN A 46 -1.01 -11.33 -6.08
CA GLN A 46 -0.28 -12.11 -7.06
C GLN A 46 -0.78 -11.75 -8.45
N ILE A 47 0.14 -11.38 -9.33
CA ILE A 47 -0.19 -11.03 -10.71
C ILE A 47 0.04 -12.28 -11.55
N PHE A 48 -1.06 -12.95 -11.93
CA PHE A 48 -0.97 -14.18 -12.72
C PHE A 48 -0.78 -13.90 -14.21
N ILE A 49 -1.32 -12.79 -14.68
CA ILE A 49 -1.22 -12.39 -16.08
C ILE A 49 -0.44 -11.10 -16.14
N PRO A 50 0.84 -11.14 -16.55
CA PRO A 50 1.63 -9.92 -16.67
C PRO A 50 0.98 -8.96 -17.66
N GLY A 51 1.07 -7.67 -17.38
CA GLY A 51 0.48 -6.66 -18.24
C GLY A 51 0.40 -5.34 -17.54
N GLU A 52 -0.27 -4.39 -18.19
CA GLU A 52 -0.46 -3.07 -17.61
C GLU A 52 -1.66 -3.09 -16.68
N TYR A 53 -1.46 -2.52 -15.51
CA TYR A 53 -2.49 -2.45 -14.48
C TYR A 53 -2.58 -1.03 -13.94
N GLU A 54 -3.80 -0.63 -13.63
CA GLU A 54 -4.01 0.56 -12.82
C GLU A 54 -3.89 0.15 -11.36
N ILE A 55 -3.03 0.85 -10.64
CA ILE A 55 -2.76 0.59 -9.22
C ILE A 55 -3.33 1.74 -8.43
N ASN A 56 -4.16 1.42 -7.45
CA ASN A 56 -4.69 2.42 -6.51
C ASN A 56 -4.41 1.93 -5.11
N TYR A 57 -3.91 2.84 -4.25
CA TYR A 57 -3.72 2.48 -2.87
C TYR A 57 -4.06 3.64 -1.95
N MET A 58 -4.33 3.31 -0.71
CA MET A 58 -4.60 4.28 0.34
C MET A 58 -4.14 3.70 1.66
N ILE A 59 -3.51 4.54 2.48
CA ILE A 59 -3.12 4.19 3.85
C ILE A 59 -3.57 5.33 4.75
N ARG A 60 -4.27 5.02 5.83
CA ARG A 60 -4.77 6.01 6.79
C ARG A 60 -4.00 5.87 8.10
N ILE A 61 -3.31 6.91 8.47
CA ILE A 61 -2.43 6.94 9.64
C ILE A 61 -3.10 7.78 10.72
N ALA A 62 -3.24 7.20 11.92
CA ALA A 62 -3.83 7.90 13.05
C ALA A 62 -2.93 9.06 13.49
N PRO A 63 -3.49 10.08 14.17
CA PRO A 63 -2.67 11.15 14.71
C PRO A 63 -1.53 10.59 15.55
N VAL A 64 -0.35 11.18 15.42
CA VAL A 64 0.85 10.71 16.13
C VAL A 64 1.09 11.56 17.36
N GLU A 65 1.90 11.05 18.29
CA GLU A 65 2.18 11.77 19.53
C GLU A 65 3.31 12.78 19.38
N THR A 66 4.29 12.46 18.55
CA THR A 66 5.46 13.32 18.37
C THR A 66 5.32 14.15 17.10
N PRO A 67 5.45 15.48 17.19
CA PRO A 67 5.36 16.33 16.01
C PRO A 67 6.59 16.17 15.10
N ASP A 68 6.45 16.65 13.88
CA ASP A 68 7.52 16.74 12.88
C ASP A 68 8.06 15.40 12.41
N GLN A 69 7.31 14.33 12.59
CA GLN A 69 7.66 13.05 12.02
C GLN A 69 7.21 12.98 10.57
N THR A 70 8.01 12.32 9.73
CA THR A 70 7.72 12.16 8.32
C THR A 70 7.78 10.69 7.95
N ILE A 71 7.07 10.33 6.89
CA ILE A 71 7.08 8.96 6.39
C ILE A 71 6.79 8.98 4.89
N SER A 72 7.30 7.99 4.18
CA SER A 72 6.83 7.74 2.84
C SER A 72 6.30 6.31 2.74
N ALA A 73 5.49 6.09 1.73
CA ALA A 73 4.91 4.78 1.46
C ALA A 73 4.66 4.65 -0.02
N GLY A 74 4.54 3.43 -0.47
CA GLY A 74 4.25 3.17 -1.86
C GLY A 74 4.00 1.70 -2.12
N VAL A 75 3.88 1.37 -3.39
CA VAL A 75 3.63 0.02 -3.85
C VAL A 75 4.96 -0.58 -4.28
N ARG A 76 5.20 -1.82 -3.87
CA ARG A 76 6.38 -2.57 -4.32
C ARG A 76 5.96 -3.66 -5.28
N GLN A 77 6.78 -3.89 -6.27
CA GLN A 77 6.64 -5.03 -7.17
C GLN A 77 7.84 -5.92 -6.97
N ASN A 78 7.60 -7.18 -6.58
CA ASN A 78 8.65 -8.15 -6.30
C ASN A 78 9.68 -7.59 -5.31
N GLY A 79 9.20 -6.86 -4.30
CA GLY A 79 10.05 -6.32 -3.23
C GLY A 79 10.71 -4.99 -3.53
N SER A 80 10.54 -4.43 -4.72
CA SER A 80 11.14 -3.14 -5.09
C SER A 80 10.06 -2.10 -5.30
N PHE A 81 10.27 -0.90 -4.73
CA PHE A 81 9.29 0.17 -4.88
C PHE A 81 9.14 0.59 -6.33
N ILE A 82 7.89 0.80 -6.72
CA ILE A 82 7.57 1.49 -7.97
C ILE A 82 7.61 2.98 -7.64
N ASP A 83 8.64 3.67 -8.13
CA ASP A 83 8.92 5.04 -7.71
C ASP A 83 7.75 5.98 -7.89
N SER A 84 6.97 5.79 -8.95
CA SER A 84 5.83 6.66 -9.23
C SER A 84 4.71 6.53 -8.19
N THR A 85 4.73 5.51 -7.36
CA THR A 85 3.72 5.33 -6.31
C THR A 85 4.12 5.94 -4.98
N LEU A 86 5.40 6.32 -4.81
CA LEU A 86 5.87 6.81 -3.52
C LEU A 86 5.22 8.15 -3.18
N GLN A 87 4.67 8.21 -1.97
CA GLN A 87 4.07 9.41 -1.41
C GLN A 87 4.77 9.72 -0.09
N TYR A 88 5.04 10.98 0.14
CA TYR A 88 5.75 11.46 1.32
C TYR A 88 4.85 12.44 2.05
N SER A 89 4.85 12.36 3.37
CA SER A 89 4.05 13.29 4.16
C SER A 89 4.64 13.50 5.54
N THR A 90 4.32 14.66 6.11
CA THR A 90 4.51 14.94 7.53
C THR A 90 3.28 14.44 8.26
N LEU A 91 3.49 13.72 9.36
CA LEU A 91 2.41 13.15 10.15
C LEU A 91 1.81 14.21 11.07
N SER A 92 0.49 14.19 11.17
CA SER A 92 -0.22 15.17 12.00
C SER A 92 -0.40 14.62 13.42
N THR A 93 -0.31 15.52 14.41
CA THR A 93 -0.62 15.16 15.80
C THR A 93 -2.10 15.29 16.12
N THR A 94 -2.89 15.87 15.21
CA THR A 94 -4.32 16.12 15.45
C THR A 94 -5.22 15.44 14.45
N ASP A 95 -4.77 15.20 13.24
CA ASP A 95 -5.61 14.71 12.15
C ASP A 95 -5.09 13.39 11.61
N VAL A 96 -5.98 12.65 10.97
CA VAL A 96 -5.59 11.48 10.19
C VAL A 96 -4.79 11.92 8.98
N THR A 97 -3.66 11.26 8.74
CA THR A 97 -2.86 11.49 7.53
C THR A 97 -3.18 10.38 6.54
N VAL A 98 -3.50 10.76 5.31
CA VAL A 98 -3.82 9.81 4.25
C VAL A 98 -2.71 9.85 3.21
N LEU A 99 -2.10 8.70 2.96
CA LEU A 99 -1.20 8.51 1.83
C LEU A 99 -1.95 7.73 0.78
N GLN A 100 -1.97 8.23 -0.45
CA GLN A 100 -2.68 7.55 -1.52
C GLN A 100 -2.04 7.85 -2.86
N GLY A 101 -2.21 6.94 -3.80
CA GLY A 101 -1.66 7.11 -5.13
C GLY A 101 -2.43 6.29 -6.15
N SER A 102 -2.31 6.71 -7.41
CA SER A 102 -2.93 6.03 -8.52
C SER A 102 -2.01 6.16 -9.73
N VAL A 103 -1.58 5.03 -10.26
CA VAL A 103 -0.67 5.00 -11.42
C VAL A 103 -1.03 3.81 -12.30
N ILE A 104 -0.54 3.84 -13.54
CA ILE A 104 -0.60 2.70 -14.45
C ILE A 104 0.81 2.21 -14.67
N GLU A 105 1.04 0.91 -14.41
CA GLU A 105 2.36 0.30 -14.53
C GLU A 105 2.24 -1.12 -15.04
N PHE A 106 3.30 -1.59 -15.67
CA PHE A 106 3.39 -2.99 -16.05
C PHE A 106 3.72 -3.80 -14.81
N LEU A 107 2.90 -4.81 -14.53
CA LEU A 107 3.07 -5.64 -13.34
C LEU A 107 3.26 -7.10 -13.71
N SER A 108 4.09 -7.75 -12.90
CA SER A 108 4.24 -9.21 -12.91
C SER A 108 4.66 -9.63 -11.50
N GLY A 109 4.40 -10.88 -11.14
CA GLY A 109 4.84 -11.39 -9.83
C GLY A 109 3.96 -10.92 -8.70
N THR A 110 4.56 -10.39 -7.63
CA THR A 110 3.83 -9.98 -6.43
C THR A 110 3.87 -8.48 -6.26
N VAL A 111 2.80 -7.95 -5.66
CA VAL A 111 2.64 -6.52 -5.41
C VAL A 111 2.16 -6.34 -3.99
N ASP A 112 2.79 -5.42 -3.25
CA ASP A 112 2.37 -5.14 -1.87
C ASP A 112 2.49 -3.64 -1.58
N LEU A 113 2.01 -3.27 -0.38
CA LEU A 113 2.17 -1.92 0.16
C LEU A 113 3.25 -1.94 1.22
N ALA A 114 4.06 -0.89 1.27
CA ALA A 114 5.07 -0.77 2.30
C ALA A 114 5.35 0.68 2.64
N PHE A 115 5.79 0.88 3.88
CA PHE A 115 6.37 2.15 4.31
C PHE A 115 7.85 2.16 4.02
N LEU A 116 8.36 3.34 3.72
CA LEU A 116 9.79 3.60 3.62
C LEU A 116 10.10 4.77 4.55
N SER A 117 10.89 4.53 5.58
CA SER A 117 11.18 5.57 6.55
C SER A 117 12.12 6.61 5.97
N THR A 118 11.86 7.87 6.33
CA THR A 118 12.71 8.99 5.97
C THR A 118 13.57 9.42 7.16
N ASP A 119 13.14 9.08 8.36
CA ASP A 119 13.82 9.32 9.62
C ASP A 119 13.17 8.43 10.68
N THR A 120 13.49 8.64 11.95
CA THR A 120 12.80 7.92 13.01
C THR A 120 11.34 8.34 13.04
N ALA A 121 10.46 7.38 13.28
CA ALA A 121 9.03 7.64 13.37
C ALA A 121 8.34 6.51 14.09
N ALA A 122 7.23 6.82 14.74
CA ALA A 122 6.34 5.83 15.32
C ALA A 122 4.92 6.21 14.96
N LEU A 123 4.17 5.27 14.42
CA LEU A 123 2.83 5.54 13.94
C LEU A 123 1.94 4.31 14.06
N ASN A 124 0.64 4.58 14.10
CA ASN A 124 -0.38 3.54 14.04
C ASN A 124 -1.31 3.82 12.88
N LEU A 125 -1.84 2.78 12.28
CA LEU A 125 -2.93 2.93 11.33
C LEU A 125 -4.23 3.14 12.08
N THR A 126 -5.20 3.77 11.42
CA THR A 126 -6.51 4.02 12.04
C THR A 126 -7.25 2.71 12.27
N PRO A 127 -8.23 2.68 13.19
CA PRO A 127 -9.15 1.56 13.24
C PRO A 127 -10.03 1.50 11.98
N LEU A 128 -10.68 0.39 11.77
CA LEU A 128 -11.53 0.12 10.61
C LEU A 128 -10.68 -0.05 9.35
N THR A 129 -11.24 0.20 8.18
CA THR A 129 -10.48 0.05 6.93
C THR A 129 -9.41 1.11 6.86
N ASN A 130 -8.16 0.70 7.01
CA ASN A 130 -7.05 1.63 7.15
C ASN A 130 -6.01 1.52 6.05
N ALA A 131 -6.11 0.52 5.19
CA ALA A 131 -5.23 0.40 4.05
C ALA A 131 -5.94 -0.39 2.96
N THR A 132 -5.77 0.03 1.73
CA THR A 132 -6.29 -0.69 0.57
C THR A 132 -5.25 -0.70 -0.53
N LEU A 133 -5.25 -1.77 -1.28
CA LEU A 133 -4.45 -1.89 -2.49
C LEU A 133 -5.31 -2.58 -3.55
N THR A 134 -5.54 -1.89 -4.64
CA THR A 134 -6.32 -2.41 -5.75
C THR A 134 -5.49 -2.35 -7.02
N VAL A 135 -5.48 -3.44 -7.76
CA VAL A 135 -4.92 -3.47 -9.10
C VAL A 135 -6.00 -3.92 -10.07
N GLU A 136 -6.10 -3.24 -11.18
CA GLU A 136 -7.09 -3.55 -12.20
C GLU A 136 -6.40 -3.53 -13.55
N ARG A 137 -6.50 -4.64 -14.27
CA ARG A 137 -5.83 -4.75 -15.55
C ARG A 137 -6.42 -3.76 -16.55
N VAL A 138 -5.55 -3.00 -17.18
CA VAL A 138 -5.95 -2.12 -18.27
C VAL A 138 -6.21 -2.99 -19.48
N SER A 139 -7.39 -2.82 -20.08
CA SER A 139 -7.73 -3.66 -21.21
C SER A 139 -6.77 -3.43 -22.36
N PRO A 140 -6.17 -4.48 -22.89
CA PRO A 140 -5.29 -4.33 -24.05
C PRO A 140 -6.07 -4.17 -25.34
N PHE A 141 -7.36 -4.39 -25.30
CA PHE A 141 -8.16 -4.31 -26.51
C PHE A 141 -8.75 -2.94 -26.68
N ARG A 142 -8.81 -2.58 -27.86
CA ARG A 142 -9.44 -1.32 -28.25
C ARG A 142 -10.42 -1.60 -29.38
#